data_bffb79a9e332f91f477b0a8522f28a6a
#
_entry.id   bffb79a9e332f91f477b0a8522f28a6a
#
_cell.length_a   1.000
_cell.length_b   1.000
_cell.length_c   1.000
_cell.angle_alpha   90.00
_cell.angle_beta   90.00
_cell.angle_gamma   90.00
#
_symmetry.space_group_name_H-M   'P 1'
#
loop_
_entity.id
_entity.type
_entity.pdbx_description
1 polymer ?
#
loop_
_entity_poly.entity_id
_entity_poly.type
_entity_poly.pdbx_seq_one_letter_code
_entity_poly.pdbx_strand_id
1 'polypeptide(L)'
;IVHEHTRQFHLTNGRISYVFHADGQGKLINLYFGAAVPDREDFSYLTEVTHSPTTTCRIPGNLTYTLERMRQEFPEYGGGDYRRPALEVRQGNGSTLTDLTYAGGYRIIAGKPRLAGLPATYVEHDDEATTLEIELIDRPTGLTVTLQYTIFRDQPVIARSVRITNGGGEPVSLERVMSLNLDLPDRNYTMTEFAGAWARERHPHTQPLHYGVQQIESLRNASGHFLNPCAVFARPATTESQGEAIGVAFEYSGNFDL
;
A
#
# COMPACT_ATOMS: atom_id res chain seq x y z
N ILE A 1 13.02 9.08 -8.17
CA ILE A 1 14.31 8.53 -8.68
C ILE A 1 14.06 7.05 -8.99
N VAL A 2 14.57 6.56 -10.10
CA VAL A 2 14.47 5.16 -10.48
C VAL A 2 15.87 4.61 -10.76
N HIS A 3 16.21 3.52 -10.12
CA HIS A 3 17.45 2.78 -10.32
C HIS A 3 17.13 1.52 -11.14
N GLU A 4 17.21 1.62 -12.46
CA GLU A 4 16.76 0.57 -13.38
C GLU A 4 17.52 -0.75 -13.20
N HIS A 5 18.83 -0.67 -12.95
CA HIS A 5 19.70 -1.84 -12.78
C HIS A 5 19.28 -2.68 -11.55
N THR A 6 18.96 -2.05 -10.44
CA THR A 6 18.51 -2.70 -9.20
C THR A 6 16.99 -2.83 -9.12
N ARG A 7 16.26 -2.28 -10.11
CA ARG A 7 14.78 -2.20 -10.15
C ARG A 7 14.20 -1.58 -8.87
N GLN A 8 14.85 -0.53 -8.36
CA GLN A 8 14.46 0.17 -7.14
C GLN A 8 13.85 1.52 -7.48
N PHE A 9 12.84 1.88 -6.71
CA PHE A 9 12.09 3.12 -6.84
C PHE A 9 12.19 3.90 -5.54
N HIS A 10 12.74 5.10 -5.60
CA HIS A 10 12.89 5.99 -4.47
C HIS A 10 12.09 7.27 -4.69
N LEU A 11 10.93 7.37 -4.03
CA LEU A 11 10.14 8.58 -3.99
C LEU A 11 10.60 9.44 -2.82
N THR A 12 11.07 10.65 -3.10
CA THR A 12 11.50 11.58 -2.06
C THR A 12 11.23 13.02 -2.46
N ASN A 13 10.91 13.84 -1.49
CA ASN A 13 10.75 15.30 -1.62
C ASN A 13 11.66 16.06 -0.64
N GLY A 14 12.68 15.38 -0.06
CA GLY A 14 13.57 15.93 0.95
C GLY A 14 12.99 15.97 2.37
N ARG A 15 11.71 15.66 2.57
CA ARG A 15 11.04 15.53 3.88
C ARG A 15 10.81 14.07 4.25
N ILE A 16 10.37 13.29 3.28
CA ILE A 16 10.11 11.83 3.41
C ILE A 16 10.82 11.07 2.30
N SER A 17 11.03 9.79 2.55
CA SER A 17 11.45 8.80 1.56
C SER A 17 10.56 7.59 1.63
N TYR A 18 10.17 7.08 0.46
CA TYR A 18 9.48 5.82 0.27
C TYR A 18 10.26 5.01 -0.76
N VAL A 19 10.77 3.86 -0.34
CA VAL A 19 11.64 3.03 -1.19
C VAL A 19 11.07 1.64 -1.29
N PHE A 20 10.99 1.14 -2.52
CA PHE A 20 10.60 -0.24 -2.79
C PHE A 20 11.29 -0.76 -4.04
N HIS A 21 11.27 -2.06 -4.26
CA HIS A 21 11.87 -2.67 -5.44
C HIS A 21 11.02 -3.77 -6.04
N ALA A 22 11.28 -4.09 -7.31
CA ALA A 22 10.79 -5.32 -7.92
C ALA A 22 11.86 -6.40 -7.75
N ASP A 23 11.53 -7.44 -6.99
CA ASP A 23 12.44 -8.54 -6.69
C ASP A 23 12.69 -9.48 -7.88
N GLY A 24 13.47 -10.55 -7.65
CA GLY A 24 13.77 -11.55 -8.67
C GLY A 24 12.57 -12.35 -9.17
N GLN A 25 11.47 -12.38 -8.42
CA GLN A 25 10.21 -13.04 -8.77
C GLN A 25 9.16 -12.06 -9.33
N GLY A 26 9.52 -10.78 -9.45
CA GLY A 26 8.63 -9.72 -9.92
C GLY A 26 7.66 -9.21 -8.87
N LYS A 27 7.84 -9.54 -7.59
CA LYS A 27 7.03 -8.96 -6.51
C LYS A 27 7.56 -7.58 -6.13
N LEU A 28 6.65 -6.65 -5.86
CA LEU A 28 7.02 -5.34 -5.34
C LEU A 28 7.13 -5.40 -3.82
N ILE A 29 8.31 -5.13 -3.31
CA ILE A 29 8.64 -5.24 -1.89
C ILE A 29 9.06 -3.88 -1.35
N ASN A 30 8.39 -3.42 -0.29
CA ASN A 30 8.75 -2.20 0.42
C ASN A 30 10.08 -2.38 1.16
N LEU A 31 10.95 -1.40 1.04
CA LEU A 31 12.23 -1.36 1.75
C LEU A 31 12.22 -0.32 2.86
N TYR A 32 11.60 0.83 2.62
CA TYR A 32 11.61 1.92 3.59
C TYR A 32 10.43 2.87 3.40
N PHE A 33 9.87 3.34 4.50
CA PHE A 33 9.04 4.53 4.57
C PHE A 33 9.34 5.31 5.85
N GLY A 34 9.60 6.60 5.72
CA GLY A 34 9.89 7.45 6.87
C GLY A 34 10.49 8.79 6.49
N ALA A 35 11.26 9.39 7.42
CA ALA A 35 12.00 10.63 7.17
C ALA A 35 12.94 10.47 5.96
N ALA A 36 13.21 11.58 5.27
CA ALA A 36 14.03 11.57 4.07
C ALA A 36 15.42 10.98 4.35
N VAL A 37 15.84 10.08 3.47
CA VAL A 37 17.19 9.50 3.46
C VAL A 37 17.91 9.90 2.17
N PRO A 38 19.25 10.01 2.19
CA PRO A 38 20.01 10.23 0.98
C PRO A 38 19.79 9.13 -0.06
N ASP A 39 19.71 9.52 -1.33
CA ASP A 39 19.58 8.56 -2.41
C ASP A 39 20.82 7.67 -2.55
N ARG A 40 20.60 6.42 -2.91
CA ARG A 40 21.63 5.41 -3.14
C ARG A 40 21.23 4.53 -4.32
N GLU A 41 22.22 4.06 -5.05
CA GLU A 41 22.02 3.12 -6.16
C GLU A 41 21.40 1.80 -5.71
N ASP A 42 21.64 1.38 -4.46
CA ASP A 42 21.12 0.13 -3.90
C ASP A 42 20.72 0.28 -2.43
N PHE A 43 19.47 -0.03 -2.15
CA PHE A 43 18.87 -0.09 -0.83
C PHE A 43 18.63 -1.53 -0.34
N SER A 44 19.17 -2.54 -1.02
CA SER A 44 18.92 -3.96 -0.67
C SER A 44 19.33 -4.34 0.75
N TYR A 45 20.23 -3.57 1.37
CA TYR A 45 20.61 -3.74 2.78
C TYR A 45 19.45 -3.51 3.76
N LEU A 46 18.34 -2.92 3.32
CA LEU A 46 17.12 -2.74 4.10
C LEU A 46 16.15 -3.93 4.00
N THR A 47 16.48 -4.93 3.17
CA THR A 47 15.66 -6.12 3.04
C THR A 47 15.71 -6.95 4.32
N GLU A 48 14.56 -7.20 4.90
CA GLU A 48 14.46 -8.12 6.03
C GLU A 48 14.38 -9.56 5.52
N VAL A 49 15.29 -10.39 5.99
CA VAL A 49 15.32 -11.83 5.66
C VAL A 49 14.93 -12.62 6.89
N THR A 50 13.81 -13.31 6.82
CA THR A 50 13.33 -14.17 7.91
C THR A 50 13.33 -15.62 7.45
N HIS A 51 13.98 -16.48 8.25
CA HIS A 51 13.95 -17.92 7.99
C HIS A 51 12.65 -18.52 8.53
N SER A 52 11.91 -19.20 7.67
CA SER A 52 10.60 -19.74 8.02
C SER A 52 10.43 -21.18 7.46
N PRO A 53 10.94 -22.19 8.17
CA PRO A 53 11.03 -23.54 7.64
C PRO A 53 9.69 -24.27 7.47
N THR A 54 8.61 -23.72 8.06
CA THR A 54 7.27 -24.34 8.02
C THR A 54 6.27 -23.63 7.12
N THR A 55 6.72 -22.63 6.38
CA THR A 55 5.85 -21.84 5.47
C THR A 55 5.96 -22.32 4.03
N THR A 56 5.02 -21.89 3.20
CA THR A 56 5.02 -22.14 1.76
C THR A 56 6.27 -21.57 1.10
N CYS A 57 7.01 -22.43 0.41
CA CYS A 57 8.22 -22.07 -0.29
C CYS A 57 7.89 -21.84 -1.78
N ARG A 58 7.88 -20.58 -2.21
CA ARG A 58 7.62 -20.21 -3.60
C ARG A 58 8.79 -20.62 -4.53
N ILE A 59 10.00 -20.54 -4.02
CA ILE A 59 11.21 -21.01 -4.73
C ILE A 59 11.66 -22.31 -4.09
N PRO A 60 11.62 -23.45 -4.81
CA PRO A 60 12.02 -24.74 -4.26
C PRO A 60 13.39 -24.68 -3.58
N GLY A 61 13.46 -25.13 -2.34
CA GLY A 61 14.69 -25.15 -1.52
C GLY A 61 15.10 -23.83 -0.90
N ASN A 62 14.42 -22.72 -1.18
CA ASN A 62 14.68 -21.41 -0.54
C ASN A 62 13.69 -21.15 0.58
N LEU A 63 14.07 -21.44 1.82
CA LEU A 63 13.23 -21.27 3.01
C LEU A 63 13.20 -19.81 3.54
N THR A 64 13.96 -18.92 2.93
CA THR A 64 13.95 -17.50 3.29
C THR A 64 13.05 -16.66 2.40
N TYR A 65 12.63 -17.21 1.24
CA TYR A 65 11.71 -16.56 0.34
C TYR A 65 10.27 -17.02 0.61
N THR A 66 9.57 -16.28 1.46
CA THR A 66 8.15 -16.53 1.74
C THR A 66 7.39 -15.21 1.79
N LEU A 67 6.33 -15.10 0.97
CA LEU A 67 5.61 -13.86 0.77
C LEU A 67 4.92 -13.35 2.04
N GLU A 68 4.48 -14.24 2.92
CA GLU A 68 3.83 -13.85 4.19
C GLU A 68 4.77 -13.12 5.16
N ARG A 69 6.10 -13.17 4.92
CA ARG A 69 7.13 -12.48 5.72
C ARG A 69 7.72 -11.27 5.01
N MET A 70 7.33 -11.04 3.75
CA MET A 70 7.82 -9.92 2.96
C MET A 70 6.85 -8.75 3.04
N ARG A 71 7.37 -7.54 3.03
CA ARG A 71 6.60 -6.30 3.01
C ARG A 71 6.14 -6.00 1.58
N GLN A 72 5.08 -6.66 1.13
CA GLN A 72 4.57 -6.50 -0.22
C GLN A 72 3.86 -5.15 -0.40
N GLU A 73 4.03 -4.51 -1.57
CA GLU A 73 3.32 -3.29 -1.95
C GLU A 73 1.85 -3.54 -2.31
N PHE A 74 1.55 -4.71 -2.84
CA PHE A 74 0.21 -5.09 -3.26
C PHE A 74 0.02 -6.60 -3.20
N PRO A 75 -0.20 -7.17 -2.00
CA PRO A 75 -0.39 -8.60 -1.83
C PRO A 75 -1.71 -9.05 -2.46
N GLU A 76 -1.68 -10.21 -3.10
CA GLU A 76 -2.83 -10.91 -3.65
C GLU A 76 -3.00 -12.29 -3.03
N TYR A 77 -4.17 -12.89 -3.24
CA TYR A 77 -4.44 -14.25 -2.76
C TYR A 77 -3.87 -15.30 -3.74
N GLY A 78 -3.09 -16.23 -3.23
CA GLY A 78 -2.62 -17.39 -3.98
C GLY A 78 -1.10 -17.56 -4.10
N GLY A 79 -0.31 -16.58 -3.70
CA GLY A 79 1.15 -16.60 -3.78
C GLY A 79 1.86 -17.25 -2.58
N GLY A 80 1.10 -17.78 -1.60
CA GLY A 80 1.65 -18.28 -0.33
C GLY A 80 1.73 -17.21 0.76
N ASP A 81 1.15 -16.04 0.54
CA ASP A 81 0.83 -15.07 1.58
C ASP A 81 -0.56 -15.39 2.13
N TYR A 82 -0.67 -15.63 3.42
CA TYR A 82 -1.92 -15.95 4.12
C TYR A 82 -2.45 -14.77 4.93
N ARG A 83 -1.81 -13.61 4.83
CA ARG A 83 -2.30 -12.36 5.39
C ARG A 83 -3.47 -11.84 4.54
N ARG A 84 -4.14 -10.80 5.03
CA ARG A 84 -5.25 -10.20 4.30
C ARG A 84 -4.75 -9.55 3.00
N PRO A 85 -5.27 -9.95 1.82
CA PRO A 85 -4.77 -9.44 0.55
C PRO A 85 -5.33 -8.03 0.25
N ALA A 86 -4.58 -7.27 -0.56
CA ALA A 86 -5.05 -6.02 -1.13
C ALA A 86 -5.99 -6.23 -2.33
N LEU A 87 -5.91 -7.38 -2.98
CA LEU A 87 -6.78 -7.75 -4.09
C LEU A 87 -7.33 -9.16 -3.92
N GLU A 88 -8.66 -9.27 -3.99
CA GLU A 88 -9.37 -10.54 -4.12
C GLU A 88 -10.20 -10.53 -5.40
N VAL A 89 -9.95 -11.47 -6.26
CA VAL A 89 -10.61 -11.63 -7.56
C VAL A 89 -11.27 -13.00 -7.62
N ARG A 90 -12.47 -13.06 -8.17
CA ARG A 90 -13.09 -14.33 -8.57
C ARG A 90 -13.17 -14.38 -10.08
N GLN A 91 -12.52 -15.36 -10.66
CA GLN A 91 -12.51 -15.63 -12.09
C GLN A 91 -13.76 -16.40 -12.52
N GLY A 92 -14.09 -16.41 -13.81
CA GLY A 92 -15.26 -17.08 -14.34
C GLY A 92 -15.34 -18.58 -14.06
N ASN A 93 -14.20 -19.25 -13.86
CA ASN A 93 -14.11 -20.65 -13.47
C ASN A 93 -14.22 -20.89 -11.94
N GLY A 94 -14.45 -19.82 -11.15
CA GLY A 94 -14.55 -19.86 -9.70
C GLY A 94 -13.22 -19.78 -8.95
N SER A 95 -12.07 -19.76 -9.65
CA SER A 95 -10.76 -19.58 -9.03
C SER A 95 -10.63 -18.17 -8.43
N THR A 96 -9.97 -18.10 -7.27
CA THR A 96 -9.62 -16.83 -6.60
C THR A 96 -8.12 -16.56 -6.62
N LEU A 97 -7.35 -17.42 -7.31
CA LEU A 97 -5.91 -17.29 -7.35
C LEU A 97 -5.49 -16.23 -8.37
N THR A 98 -4.59 -15.37 -7.97
CA THR A 98 -3.88 -14.41 -8.83
C THR A 98 -2.39 -14.46 -8.55
N ASP A 99 -1.59 -14.12 -9.55
CA ASP A 99 -0.12 -14.02 -9.43
C ASP A 99 0.39 -12.78 -10.15
N LEU A 100 0.16 -11.63 -9.52
CA LEU A 100 0.58 -10.32 -10.02
C LEU A 100 2.12 -10.20 -9.94
N THR A 101 2.72 -9.89 -11.07
CA THR A 101 4.16 -9.66 -11.18
C THR A 101 4.44 -8.36 -11.91
N TYR A 102 5.52 -7.68 -11.54
CA TYR A 102 5.97 -6.48 -12.22
C TYR A 102 6.19 -6.73 -13.71
N ALA A 103 5.48 -5.97 -14.54
CA ALA A 103 5.51 -6.13 -15.99
C ALA A 103 6.75 -5.52 -16.66
N GLY A 104 7.61 -4.84 -15.89
CA GLY A 104 8.80 -4.13 -16.39
C GLY A 104 8.51 -2.68 -16.80
N GLY A 105 7.25 -2.25 -16.77
CA GLY A 105 6.84 -0.91 -17.17
C GLY A 105 6.58 0.03 -15.98
N TYR A 106 7.08 1.25 -16.07
CA TYR A 106 6.70 2.34 -15.18
C TYR A 106 6.56 3.64 -15.97
N ARG A 107 5.85 4.61 -15.40
CA ARG A 107 5.76 5.97 -15.94
C ARG A 107 5.93 6.98 -14.81
N ILE A 108 6.61 8.08 -15.12
CA ILE A 108 6.70 9.25 -14.24
C ILE A 108 5.90 10.37 -14.90
N ILE A 109 4.95 10.92 -14.15
CA ILE A 109 4.01 11.93 -14.61
C ILE A 109 4.19 13.17 -13.74
N ALA A 110 4.33 14.34 -14.35
CA ALA A 110 4.27 15.61 -13.62
C ALA A 110 2.85 15.81 -13.10
N GLY A 111 2.74 16.26 -11.86
CA GLY A 111 1.45 16.46 -11.21
C GLY A 111 0.80 15.18 -10.71
N LYS A 112 -0.49 15.28 -10.42
CA LYS A 112 -1.34 14.18 -9.96
C LYS A 112 -2.48 13.95 -10.95
N PRO A 113 -2.57 12.78 -11.59
CA PRO A 113 -3.68 12.44 -12.46
C PRO A 113 -5.02 12.53 -11.73
N ARG A 114 -6.01 13.14 -12.37
CA ARG A 114 -7.36 13.20 -11.82
C ARG A 114 -8.05 11.85 -11.89
N LEU A 115 -8.74 11.49 -10.83
CA LEU A 115 -9.61 10.31 -10.79
C LEU A 115 -11.03 10.74 -11.16
N ALA A 116 -11.43 10.48 -12.39
CA ALA A 116 -12.75 10.89 -12.88
C ALA A 116 -13.88 10.27 -12.05
N GLY A 117 -14.77 11.12 -11.53
CA GLY A 117 -15.93 10.70 -10.76
C GLY A 117 -15.65 10.22 -9.32
N LEU A 118 -14.40 10.33 -8.85
CA LEU A 118 -14.02 9.95 -7.49
C LEU A 118 -13.47 11.15 -6.72
N PRO A 119 -13.77 11.25 -5.42
CA PRO A 119 -13.08 12.20 -4.57
C PRO A 119 -11.60 11.81 -4.47
N ALA A 120 -10.73 12.79 -4.48
CA ALA A 120 -9.29 12.60 -4.39
C ALA A 120 -8.60 13.91 -4.01
N THR A 121 -7.42 13.80 -3.43
CA THR A 121 -6.50 14.94 -3.37
C THR A 121 -6.17 15.41 -4.79
N TYR A 122 -5.91 16.69 -4.97
CA TYR A 122 -5.59 17.29 -6.27
C TYR A 122 -4.40 18.24 -6.17
N VAL A 123 -3.89 18.65 -7.30
CA VAL A 123 -2.91 19.72 -7.46
C VAL A 123 -3.50 20.80 -8.36
N GLU A 124 -3.14 22.05 -8.13
CA GLU A 124 -3.52 23.16 -9.00
C GLU A 124 -2.53 23.28 -10.16
N HIS A 125 -1.26 22.98 -9.91
CA HIS A 125 -0.19 23.02 -10.89
C HIS A 125 0.60 21.70 -10.90
N ASP A 126 1.04 21.28 -12.08
CA ASP A 126 1.75 20.00 -12.25
C ASP A 126 3.08 19.90 -11.50
N ASP A 127 3.70 21.04 -11.15
CA ASP A 127 4.95 21.07 -10.40
C ASP A 127 4.77 20.86 -8.89
N GLU A 128 3.54 20.77 -8.39
CA GLU A 128 3.25 20.54 -6.95
C GLU A 128 3.40 19.08 -6.55
N ALA A 129 3.39 18.16 -7.51
CA ALA A 129 3.55 16.73 -7.23
C ALA A 129 4.21 16.00 -8.40
N THR A 130 4.63 14.78 -8.12
CA THR A 130 5.09 13.82 -9.13
C THR A 130 4.43 12.48 -8.87
N THR A 131 3.88 11.87 -9.91
CA THR A 131 3.25 10.56 -9.83
C THR A 131 4.10 9.50 -10.52
N LEU A 132 4.39 8.42 -9.81
CA LEU A 132 4.94 7.19 -10.36
C LEU A 132 3.78 6.21 -10.57
N GLU A 133 3.66 5.69 -11.78
CA GLU A 133 2.79 4.54 -12.10
C GLU A 133 3.63 3.30 -12.34
N ILE A 134 3.22 2.18 -11.76
CA ILE A 134 3.86 0.87 -11.94
C ILE A 134 2.80 -0.15 -12.32
N GLU A 135 3.12 -0.96 -13.32
CA GLU A 135 2.21 -1.99 -13.82
C GLU A 135 2.59 -3.37 -13.31
N LEU A 136 1.59 -4.05 -12.76
CA LEU A 136 1.62 -5.47 -12.41
C LEU A 136 0.68 -6.23 -13.34
N ILE A 137 1.05 -7.44 -13.72
CA ILE A 137 0.24 -8.30 -14.56
C ILE A 137 0.10 -9.70 -13.98
N ASP A 138 -1.12 -10.23 -13.98
CA ASP A 138 -1.40 -11.64 -13.84
C ASP A 138 -1.44 -12.26 -15.26
N ARG A 139 -0.34 -12.88 -15.66
CA ARG A 139 -0.16 -13.39 -17.03
C ARG A 139 -1.19 -14.44 -17.45
N PRO A 140 -1.61 -15.39 -16.56
CA PRO A 140 -2.61 -16.39 -16.94
C PRO A 140 -3.98 -15.80 -17.28
N THR A 141 -4.40 -14.72 -16.61
CA THR A 141 -5.74 -14.14 -16.81
C THR A 141 -5.74 -12.89 -17.66
N GLY A 142 -4.57 -12.24 -17.83
CA GLY A 142 -4.46 -10.94 -18.48
C GLY A 142 -4.94 -9.77 -17.62
N LEU A 143 -5.18 -10.01 -16.32
CA LEU A 143 -5.52 -8.94 -15.39
C LEU A 143 -4.30 -8.05 -15.16
N THR A 144 -4.49 -6.73 -15.29
CA THR A 144 -3.44 -5.75 -15.07
C THR A 144 -3.83 -4.83 -13.91
N VAL A 145 -2.88 -4.53 -13.04
CA VAL A 145 -3.03 -3.58 -11.94
C VAL A 145 -1.99 -2.48 -12.10
N THR A 146 -2.45 -1.24 -12.20
CA THR A 146 -1.58 -0.06 -12.19
C THR A 146 -1.63 0.56 -10.79
N LEU A 147 -0.49 0.54 -10.10
CA LEU A 147 -0.31 1.22 -8.82
C LEU A 147 0.18 2.64 -9.07
N GLN A 148 -0.50 3.62 -8.49
CA GLN A 148 -0.13 5.02 -8.58
C GLN A 148 0.38 5.51 -7.22
N TYR A 149 1.54 6.16 -7.23
CA TYR A 149 2.19 6.77 -6.08
C TYR A 149 2.43 8.24 -6.39
N THR A 150 1.69 9.13 -5.78
CA THR A 150 1.88 10.57 -5.95
C THR A 150 2.57 11.15 -4.73
N ILE A 151 3.79 11.66 -4.88
CA ILE A 151 4.49 12.40 -3.84
C ILE A 151 4.31 13.90 -4.07
N PHE A 152 3.88 14.62 -3.02
CA PHE A 152 3.71 16.07 -3.07
C PHE A 152 5.03 16.76 -2.73
N ARG A 153 5.34 17.85 -3.47
CA ARG A 153 6.62 18.56 -3.35
C ARG A 153 6.85 19.13 -1.94
N ASP A 154 5.84 19.79 -1.39
CA ASP A 154 6.00 20.59 -0.16
C ASP A 154 5.36 19.94 1.08
N GLN A 155 4.74 18.77 0.93
CA GLN A 155 4.06 18.06 2.00
C GLN A 155 4.66 16.66 2.21
N PRO A 156 4.79 16.18 3.46
CA PRO A 156 5.25 14.82 3.74
C PRO A 156 4.13 13.81 3.49
N VAL A 157 3.56 13.81 2.28
CA VAL A 157 2.39 13.01 1.91
C VAL A 157 2.65 12.25 0.61
N ILE A 158 2.21 11.01 0.59
CA ILE A 158 2.09 10.18 -0.62
C ILE A 158 0.64 9.77 -0.77
N ALA A 159 0.01 10.16 -1.89
CA ALA A 159 -1.30 9.65 -2.25
C ALA A 159 -1.16 8.35 -3.04
N ARG A 160 -2.02 7.38 -2.74
CA ARG A 160 -2.07 6.07 -3.38
C ARG A 160 -3.40 5.87 -4.09
N SER A 161 -3.36 5.32 -5.28
CA SER A 161 -4.55 4.84 -5.99
C SER A 161 -4.20 3.63 -6.84
N VAL A 162 -5.24 2.87 -7.21
CA VAL A 162 -5.11 1.63 -7.96
C VAL A 162 -6.08 1.66 -9.13
N ARG A 163 -5.61 1.24 -10.29
CA ARG A 163 -6.44 1.00 -11.47
C ARG A 163 -6.33 -0.47 -11.85
N ILE A 164 -7.46 -1.12 -12.04
CA ILE A 164 -7.53 -2.51 -12.47
C ILE A 164 -8.11 -2.55 -13.88
N THR A 165 -7.44 -3.28 -14.76
CA THR A 165 -7.86 -3.48 -16.14
C THR A 165 -7.95 -4.98 -16.42
N ASN A 166 -9.11 -5.43 -16.87
CA ASN A 166 -9.28 -6.79 -17.35
C ASN A 166 -8.94 -6.83 -18.85
N GLY A 167 -7.75 -7.29 -19.16
CA GLY A 167 -7.28 -7.54 -20.54
C GLY A 167 -7.56 -8.96 -21.01
N GLY A 168 -8.15 -9.81 -20.17
CA GLY A 168 -8.55 -11.19 -20.53
C GLY A 168 -9.86 -11.26 -21.30
N GLY A 169 -10.17 -12.44 -21.81
CA GLY A 169 -11.41 -12.71 -22.56
C GLY A 169 -12.63 -12.99 -21.70
N GLU A 170 -12.44 -13.28 -20.41
CA GLU A 170 -13.52 -13.66 -19.49
C GLU A 170 -13.76 -12.56 -18.43
N PRO A 171 -15.01 -12.36 -18.00
CA PRO A 171 -15.30 -11.43 -16.92
C PRO A 171 -14.73 -11.92 -15.59
N VAL A 172 -14.33 -10.97 -14.74
CA VAL A 172 -13.87 -11.23 -13.36
C VAL A 172 -14.69 -10.42 -12.39
N SER A 173 -14.96 -10.96 -11.19
CA SER A 173 -15.54 -10.22 -10.08
C SER A 173 -14.43 -9.72 -9.18
N LEU A 174 -14.46 -8.44 -8.86
CA LEU A 174 -13.58 -7.85 -7.84
C LEU A 174 -14.29 -7.95 -6.49
N GLU A 175 -13.82 -8.85 -5.63
CA GLU A 175 -14.41 -9.08 -4.30
C GLU A 175 -13.84 -8.09 -3.27
N ARG A 176 -12.56 -7.71 -3.43
CA ARG A 176 -11.86 -6.72 -2.60
C ARG A 176 -10.82 -5.98 -3.43
N VAL A 177 -10.75 -4.68 -3.23
CA VAL A 177 -9.68 -3.83 -3.77
C VAL A 177 -9.29 -2.80 -2.70
N MET A 178 -8.05 -2.88 -2.24
CA MET A 178 -7.46 -1.90 -1.34
C MET A 178 -6.56 -0.96 -2.14
N SER A 179 -6.66 0.33 -1.91
CA SER A 179 -5.81 1.31 -2.62
C SER A 179 -4.42 1.45 -2.02
N LEU A 180 -4.25 1.02 -0.77
CA LEU A 180 -2.99 1.05 -0.04
C LEU A 180 -2.76 -0.28 0.65
N ASN A 181 -1.57 -0.85 0.52
CA ASN A 181 -0.94 -1.74 1.48
C ASN A 181 0.36 -1.08 1.95
N LEU A 182 0.63 -1.10 3.23
CA LEU A 182 1.85 -0.55 3.82
C LEU A 182 2.28 -1.44 4.99
N ASP A 183 3.31 -2.23 4.76
CA ASP A 183 3.92 -3.06 5.78
C ASP A 183 5.08 -2.29 6.42
N LEU A 184 5.00 -2.05 7.71
CA LEU A 184 6.03 -1.38 8.50
C LEU A 184 6.77 -2.38 9.40
N PRO A 185 8.05 -2.14 9.71
CA PRO A 185 8.73 -2.90 10.76
C PRO A 185 7.98 -2.76 12.09
N ASP A 186 7.87 -3.85 12.86
CA ASP A 186 7.28 -3.78 14.19
C ASP A 186 8.10 -2.87 15.11
N ARG A 187 7.46 -1.83 15.60
CA ARG A 187 8.03 -0.85 16.53
C ARG A 187 7.10 -0.57 17.72
N ASN A 188 6.21 -1.53 18.03
CA ASN A 188 5.21 -1.41 19.09
C ASN A 188 4.27 -0.22 18.87
N TYR A 189 3.78 -0.03 17.64
CA TYR A 189 2.88 1.08 17.34
C TYR A 189 1.58 1.00 18.14
N THR A 190 1.06 2.17 18.49
CA THR A 190 -0.33 2.36 18.88
C THR A 190 -1.12 2.86 17.68
N MET A 191 -2.37 2.43 17.55
CA MET A 191 -3.32 2.94 16.57
C MET A 191 -4.29 3.87 17.26
N THR A 192 -4.45 5.08 16.72
CA THR A 192 -5.49 6.03 17.11
C THR A 192 -6.51 6.15 15.99
N GLU A 193 -7.75 5.84 16.30
CA GLU A 193 -8.91 6.03 15.44
C GLU A 193 -9.80 7.16 15.97
N PHE A 194 -10.71 7.64 15.14
CA PHE A 194 -11.63 8.72 15.50
C PHE A 194 -13.07 8.25 15.32
N ALA A 195 -13.76 8.14 16.44
CA ALA A 195 -15.15 7.71 16.50
C ALA A 195 -16.02 8.79 17.16
N GLY A 196 -17.32 8.64 17.13
CA GLY A 196 -18.19 9.57 17.82
C GLY A 196 -19.65 9.38 17.53
N ALA A 197 -20.41 10.43 17.81
CA ALA A 197 -21.84 10.52 17.56
C ALA A 197 -22.19 11.98 17.27
N TRP A 198 -23.42 12.25 16.94
CA TRP A 198 -23.92 13.62 16.80
C TRP A 198 -23.64 14.44 18.06
N ALA A 199 -23.11 15.66 17.88
CA ALA A 199 -22.67 16.59 18.91
C ALA A 199 -21.51 16.08 19.80
N ARG A 200 -20.81 15.02 19.40
CA ARG A 200 -19.57 14.54 20.01
C ARG A 200 -18.75 13.76 18.98
N GLU A 201 -18.33 14.47 17.94
CA GLU A 201 -17.60 13.91 16.81
C GLU A 201 -16.10 13.79 17.12
N ARG A 202 -15.42 12.88 16.41
CA ARG A 202 -13.96 12.75 16.38
C ARG A 202 -13.28 12.55 17.73
N HIS A 203 -13.91 11.79 18.63
CA HIS A 203 -13.22 11.37 19.85
C HIS A 203 -12.09 10.41 19.49
N PRO A 204 -10.84 10.73 19.88
CA PRO A 204 -9.73 9.82 19.66
C PRO A 204 -9.85 8.59 20.56
N HIS A 205 -9.65 7.43 19.97
CA HIS A 205 -9.55 6.16 20.67
C HIS A 205 -8.22 5.52 20.32
N THR A 206 -7.36 5.33 21.31
CA THR A 206 -5.99 4.83 21.10
C THR A 206 -5.82 3.46 21.75
N GLN A 207 -5.27 2.52 21.00
CA GLN A 207 -4.97 1.18 21.48
C GLN A 207 -3.62 0.69 20.91
N PRO A 208 -2.88 -0.14 21.67
CA PRO A 208 -1.68 -0.78 21.11
C PRO A 208 -2.08 -1.75 20.00
N LEU A 209 -1.26 -1.84 18.96
CA LEU A 209 -1.38 -2.91 17.98
C LEU A 209 -1.00 -4.25 18.63
N HIS A 210 -1.74 -5.29 18.29
CA HIS A 210 -1.49 -6.65 18.76
C HIS A 210 -1.64 -7.65 17.60
N TYR A 211 -1.28 -8.89 17.82
CA TYR A 211 -1.48 -9.96 16.85
C TYR A 211 -2.95 -10.11 16.47
N GLY A 212 -3.21 -10.32 15.18
CA GLY A 212 -4.53 -10.44 14.61
C GLY A 212 -4.92 -9.22 13.79
N VAL A 213 -6.20 -9.14 13.41
CA VAL A 213 -6.74 -8.04 12.61
C VAL A 213 -7.37 -7.01 13.55
N GLN A 214 -6.95 -5.76 13.43
CA GLN A 214 -7.67 -4.60 13.92
C GLN A 214 -8.23 -3.88 12.71
N GLN A 215 -9.48 -3.51 12.75
CA GLN A 215 -10.20 -3.02 11.58
C GLN A 215 -11.05 -1.82 11.96
N ILE A 216 -11.04 -0.81 11.11
CA ILE A 216 -11.98 0.32 11.13
C ILE A 216 -12.79 0.21 9.86
N GLU A 217 -14.08 -0.08 9.96
CA GLU A 217 -14.94 -0.20 8.77
C GLU A 217 -16.25 0.55 8.92
N SER A 218 -16.83 0.95 7.80
CA SER A 218 -18.19 1.47 7.77
C SER A 218 -18.91 1.01 6.52
N LEU A 219 -20.09 0.45 6.73
CA LEU A 219 -21.04 0.05 5.69
C LEU A 219 -22.22 1.03 5.57
N ARG A 220 -22.05 2.26 6.04
CA ARG A 220 -23.11 3.28 6.05
C ARG A 220 -23.30 3.95 4.69
N ASN A 221 -22.45 3.64 3.71
CA ASN A 221 -22.41 4.28 2.40
C ASN A 221 -22.24 5.80 2.46
N ALA A 222 -21.68 6.29 3.56
CA ALA A 222 -21.30 7.68 3.76
C ALA A 222 -20.24 7.76 4.87
N SER A 223 -19.20 8.56 4.67
CA SER A 223 -18.34 8.94 5.78
C SER A 223 -19.11 9.83 6.75
N GLY A 224 -18.84 9.71 8.03
CA GLY A 224 -19.62 10.43 9.04
C GLY A 224 -18.94 10.47 10.40
N HIS A 225 -19.69 10.94 11.36
CA HIS A 225 -19.21 11.17 12.73
C HIS A 225 -19.08 9.88 13.57
N PHE A 226 -19.59 8.75 13.12
CA PHE A 226 -19.48 7.48 13.86
C PHE A 226 -18.08 6.90 13.79
N LEU A 227 -17.51 6.83 12.57
CA LEU A 227 -16.15 6.39 12.32
C LEU A 227 -15.59 7.24 11.17
N ASN A 228 -14.42 7.82 11.37
CA ASN A 228 -13.73 8.52 10.32
C ASN A 228 -12.85 7.55 9.54
N PRO A 229 -12.73 7.70 8.22
CA PRO A 229 -11.90 6.84 7.37
C PRO A 229 -10.41 7.22 7.48
N CYS A 230 -9.89 7.24 8.70
CA CYS A 230 -8.49 7.57 8.96
C CYS A 230 -8.01 6.94 10.28
N ALA A 231 -6.72 6.69 10.34
CA ALA A 231 -6.03 6.25 11.53
C ALA A 231 -4.65 6.89 11.64
N VAL A 232 -4.13 6.97 12.86
CA VAL A 232 -2.76 7.39 13.13
C VAL A 232 -2.03 6.27 13.85
N PHE A 233 -0.89 5.88 13.29
CA PHE A 233 0.00 4.88 13.88
C PHE A 233 1.21 5.60 14.47
N ALA A 234 1.36 5.57 15.78
CA ALA A 234 2.41 6.29 16.48
C ALA A 234 3.26 5.35 17.34
N ARG A 235 4.56 5.64 17.43
CA ARG A 235 5.42 4.94 18.38
C ARG A 235 5.05 5.34 19.82
N PRO A 236 5.22 4.45 20.82
CA PRO A 236 4.72 4.69 22.18
C PRO A 236 5.19 5.98 22.85
N ALA A 237 6.39 6.47 22.49
CA ALA A 237 6.96 7.70 23.06
C ALA A 237 6.65 8.97 22.23
N THR A 238 5.75 8.87 21.25
CA THR A 238 5.40 10.00 20.38
C THR A 238 4.49 10.98 21.13
N THR A 239 4.81 12.26 21.00
CA THR A 239 4.06 13.39 21.53
C THR A 239 3.80 14.41 20.42
N GLU A 240 3.12 15.51 20.73
CA GLU A 240 2.89 16.61 19.75
C GLU A 240 4.19 17.26 19.23
N SER A 241 5.28 17.15 19.99
CA SER A 241 6.54 17.84 19.68
C SER A 241 7.69 16.90 19.28
N GLN A 242 7.55 15.60 19.46
CA GLN A 242 8.61 14.65 19.14
C GLN A 242 8.06 13.24 18.87
N GLY A 243 8.83 12.44 18.16
CA GLY A 243 8.53 11.04 17.88
C GLY A 243 8.25 10.79 16.42
N GLU A 244 7.59 9.67 16.14
CA GLU A 244 7.21 9.22 14.79
C GLU A 244 5.72 8.86 14.79
N ALA A 245 4.99 9.44 13.87
CA ALA A 245 3.60 9.09 13.60
C ALA A 245 3.37 9.00 12.08
N ILE A 246 2.57 8.03 11.68
CA ILE A 246 2.15 7.82 10.30
C ILE A 246 0.64 7.91 10.27
N GLY A 247 0.12 8.91 9.55
CA GLY A 247 -1.31 9.06 9.31
C GLY A 247 -1.73 8.38 8.03
N VAL A 248 -2.86 7.67 8.05
CA VAL A 248 -3.53 7.13 6.88
C VAL A 248 -4.92 7.73 6.82
N ALA A 249 -5.30 8.26 5.67
CA ALA A 249 -6.63 8.80 5.42
C ALA A 249 -7.15 8.27 4.08
N PHE A 250 -8.40 7.80 4.08
CA PHE A 250 -9.07 7.34 2.89
C PHE A 250 -9.99 8.42 2.35
N GLU A 251 -9.73 8.86 1.13
CA GLU A 251 -10.40 10.01 0.48
C GLU A 251 -11.78 9.66 -0.10
N TYR A 252 -12.27 8.46 0.09
CA TYR A 252 -13.56 8.02 -0.40
C TYR A 252 -14.65 8.22 0.66
N SER A 253 -15.83 8.65 0.23
CA SER A 253 -16.96 8.98 1.13
C SER A 253 -18.02 7.89 1.26
N GLY A 254 -17.80 6.73 0.65
CA GLY A 254 -18.72 5.59 0.73
C GLY A 254 -18.34 4.59 1.82
N ASN A 255 -18.61 3.31 1.56
CA ASN A 255 -18.16 2.23 2.44
C ASN A 255 -16.63 2.14 2.41
N PHE A 256 -16.03 1.86 3.55
CA PHE A 256 -14.58 1.72 3.66
C PHE A 256 -14.19 0.64 4.64
N ASP A 257 -12.96 0.16 4.47
CA ASP A 257 -12.28 -0.83 5.29
C ASP A 257 -10.80 -0.40 5.41
N LEU A 258 -10.32 -0.23 6.63
CA LEU A 258 -8.96 0.22 6.96
C LEU A 258 -8.41 -0.63 8.09
#